data_831d49def42d1edb60c5095aacd6bfc6
#
_entry.id   831d49def42d1edb60c5095aacd6bfc6
#
_cell.length_a   1.000
_cell.length_b   1.000
_cell.length_c   1.000
_cell.angle_alpha   90.00
_cell.angle_beta   90.00
_cell.angle_gamma   90.00
#
_symmetry.space_group_name_H-M   'P 1'
#
loop_
_entity.id
_entity.type
_entity.pdbx_description
1 polymer ?
#
loop_
_entity_poly.entity_id
_entity_poly.type
_entity_poly.pdbx_seq_one_letter_code
_entity_poly.pdbx_strand_id
1 'polypeptide(L)'
;MNGHPKLTRPLLLEGPVRVADGAGGFTESWSPLGTVWAEVKPRTGRDAAGLSRIGYKITIRSAPQGAPSRPKPSQRFRDGARIFTIDAVTESAPDGRFLICFATEEEGT
;
A
#
# COMPACT_ATOMS: atom_id res chain seq x y z
N MET A 1 -9.89 7.35 23.87
CA MET A 1 -9.13 7.06 23.49
C MET A 1 -8.73 7.47 22.44
N ASN A 2 -7.94 7.86 22.12
CA ASN A 2 -7.53 8.29 21.22
C ASN A 2 -6.94 7.78 20.39
N GLY A 3 -6.97 7.35 19.80
CA GLY A 3 -6.52 6.60 18.79
C GLY A 3 -5.53 7.16 17.85
N HIS A 4 -4.49 7.63 18.34
CA HIS A 4 -3.41 7.99 17.44
C HIS A 4 -2.77 6.72 16.92
N PRO A 5 -2.61 6.61 15.60
CA PRO A 5 -1.91 5.45 15.06
C PRO A 5 -0.44 5.45 15.47
N LYS A 6 0.10 4.26 15.63
CA LYS A 6 1.50 4.10 15.95
C LYS A 6 2.25 3.78 14.68
N LEU A 7 2.89 4.80 14.12
CA LEU A 7 3.58 4.69 12.83
C LEU A 7 5.01 4.23 13.08
N THR A 8 5.16 2.96 13.39
CA THR A 8 6.44 2.42 13.83
C THR A 8 7.05 1.44 12.85
N ARG A 9 6.35 1.14 11.76
CA ARG A 9 6.80 0.13 10.83
C ARG A 9 7.19 0.77 9.50
N PRO A 10 8.46 0.70 9.10
CA PRO A 10 8.87 1.30 7.84
C PRO A 10 8.47 0.41 6.68
N LEU A 11 7.83 0.99 5.68
CA LEU A 11 7.44 0.29 4.47
C LEU A 11 8.01 1.03 3.27
N LEU A 12 8.49 0.28 2.29
CA LEU A 12 8.94 0.86 1.04
C LEU A 12 7.73 0.98 0.11
N LEU A 13 7.44 2.20 -0.34
CA LEU A 13 6.40 2.42 -1.33
C LEU A 13 7.01 2.26 -2.71
N GLU A 14 6.38 1.45 -3.56
CA GLU A 14 6.85 1.19 -4.92
C GLU A 14 5.73 1.46 -5.91
N GLY A 15 6.10 2.04 -7.05
CA GLY A 15 5.17 2.26 -8.14
C GLY A 15 5.52 1.41 -9.35
N PRO A 16 4.51 1.01 -10.13
CA PRO A 16 4.76 0.22 -11.31
C PRO A 16 5.38 1.06 -12.43
N VAL A 17 6.30 0.48 -13.17
CA VAL A 17 6.92 1.09 -14.33
C VAL A 17 6.81 0.12 -15.47
N ARG A 18 6.28 0.58 -16.61
CA ARG A 18 6.18 -0.24 -17.80
C ARG A 18 7.39 0.05 -18.68
N VAL A 19 8.07 -1.00 -19.09
CA VAL A 19 9.26 -0.89 -19.92
C VAL A 19 9.01 -1.68 -21.19
N ALA A 20 9.27 -1.04 -22.34
CA ALA A 20 9.11 -1.72 -23.62
C ALA A 20 10.09 -2.88 -23.69
N ASP A 21 9.63 -4.03 -24.16
CA ASP A 21 10.45 -5.24 -24.21
C ASP A 21 11.18 -5.42 -25.55
N GLY A 22 11.00 -4.48 -26.46
CA GLY A 22 11.66 -4.54 -27.75
C GLY A 22 10.97 -5.43 -28.77
N ALA A 23 9.84 -6.04 -28.40
CA ALA A 23 9.13 -6.97 -29.26
C ALA A 23 7.66 -6.61 -29.39
N GLY A 24 7.33 -5.34 -29.19
CA GLY A 24 5.95 -4.87 -29.28
C GLY A 24 5.15 -4.98 -28.00
N GLY A 25 5.73 -5.52 -26.95
CA GLY A 25 5.06 -5.64 -25.66
C GLY A 25 5.77 -4.81 -24.61
N PHE A 26 5.35 -5.05 -23.35
CA PHE A 26 5.90 -4.35 -22.21
C PHE A 26 6.15 -5.33 -21.08
N THR A 27 7.17 -5.06 -20.30
CA THR A 27 7.36 -5.71 -19.01
C THR A 27 7.09 -4.69 -17.93
N GLU A 28 6.62 -5.17 -16.79
CA GLU A 28 6.37 -4.31 -15.65
C GLU A 28 7.47 -4.50 -14.63
N SER A 29 8.01 -3.41 -14.16
CA SER A 29 8.95 -3.43 -13.05
C SER A 29 8.45 -2.48 -11.99
N TRP A 30 9.15 -2.42 -10.85
CA TRP A 30 8.71 -1.62 -9.71
C TRP A 30 9.83 -0.67 -9.33
N SER A 31 9.45 0.59 -9.14
CA SER A 31 10.40 1.64 -8.84
C SER A 31 10.15 2.13 -7.42
N PRO A 32 11.18 2.25 -6.60
CA PRO A 32 10.99 2.74 -5.23
C PRO A 32 10.63 4.22 -5.27
N LEU A 33 9.63 4.57 -4.45
CA LEU A 33 9.19 5.96 -4.32
C LEU A 33 9.56 6.55 -2.98
N GLY A 34 10.00 5.73 -2.04
CA GLY A 34 10.42 6.18 -0.74
C GLY A 34 9.91 5.30 0.37
N THR A 35 10.43 5.53 1.56
CA THR A 35 10.03 4.79 2.75
C THR A 35 9.02 5.62 3.53
N VAL A 36 7.94 4.99 3.95
CA VAL A 36 6.94 5.62 4.79
C VAL A 36 6.81 4.83 6.08
N TRP A 37 6.53 5.54 7.16
CA TRP A 37 6.30 4.92 8.45
C TRP A 37 4.83 4.65 8.61
N ALA A 38 4.49 3.44 9.03
CA ALA A 38 3.14 2.96 8.96
C ALA A 38 2.73 2.19 10.20
N GLU A 39 1.41 2.10 10.40
CA GLU A 39 0.79 1.14 11.29
C GLU A 39 0.08 0.14 10.40
N VAL A 40 0.37 -1.15 10.59
CA VAL A 40 -0.17 -2.21 9.75
C VAL A 40 -1.05 -3.10 10.60
N LYS A 41 -2.33 -3.18 10.25
CA LYS A 41 -3.29 -4.00 10.98
C LYS A 41 -4.04 -4.90 10.02
N PRO A 42 -4.20 -6.17 10.36
CA PRO A 42 -5.03 -7.04 9.53
C PRO A 42 -6.49 -6.62 9.61
N ARG A 43 -7.19 -6.75 8.50
CA ARG A 43 -8.62 -6.51 8.44
C ARG A 43 -9.33 -7.84 8.59
N THR A 44 -10.43 -7.81 9.34
CA THR A 44 -11.28 -8.98 9.42
C THR A 44 -12.19 -9.02 8.21
N GLY A 45 -12.55 -10.22 7.80
CA GLY A 45 -13.42 -10.42 6.67
C GLY A 45 -12.93 -11.59 5.84
N ARG A 46 -13.75 -11.97 4.90
CA ARG A 46 -13.36 -13.01 3.95
C ARG A 46 -13.94 -12.64 2.61
N ASP A 47 -13.30 -13.10 1.56
CA ASP A 47 -13.82 -12.79 0.26
C ASP A 47 -14.97 -13.74 -0.09
N ALA A 48 -15.69 -13.39 -1.16
CA ALA A 48 -16.88 -14.13 -1.55
C ALA A 48 -16.57 -15.53 -2.05
N ALA A 49 -15.34 -15.75 -2.48
CA ALA A 49 -14.93 -17.05 -2.98
C ALA A 49 -14.44 -17.97 -1.89
N GLY A 50 -14.35 -17.48 -0.66
CA GLY A 50 -13.82 -18.27 0.45
C GLY A 50 -12.33 -18.46 0.42
N LEU A 51 -11.63 -17.68 -0.39
CA LEU A 51 -10.19 -17.76 -0.45
C LEU A 51 -9.55 -17.07 0.74
N SER A 52 -8.42 -17.57 1.15
CA SER A 52 -7.71 -17.01 2.31
C SER A 52 -6.87 -15.83 1.88
N ARG A 53 -7.52 -14.74 1.60
CA ARG A 53 -6.82 -13.49 1.35
C ARG A 53 -6.93 -12.61 2.57
N ILE A 54 -5.79 -12.18 3.05
CA ILE A 54 -5.77 -11.33 4.22
C ILE A 54 -5.60 -9.90 3.74
N GLY A 55 -6.61 -9.09 4.05
CA GLY A 55 -6.54 -7.66 3.81
C GLY A 55 -5.90 -6.97 4.98
N TYR A 56 -5.35 -5.80 4.72
CA TYR A 56 -4.69 -5.00 5.73
C TYR A 56 -5.17 -3.57 5.65
N LYS A 57 -5.21 -2.93 6.80
CA LYS A 57 -5.42 -1.51 6.93
C LYS A 57 -4.07 -0.91 7.30
N ILE A 58 -3.52 -0.10 6.40
CA ILE A 58 -2.20 0.48 6.58
C ILE A 58 -2.37 1.98 6.71
N THR A 59 -2.01 2.51 7.86
CA THR A 59 -2.16 3.92 8.15
C THR A 59 -0.79 4.58 8.09
N ILE A 60 -0.71 5.68 7.36
CA ILE A 60 0.52 6.46 7.23
C ILE A 60 0.19 7.93 7.41
N ARG A 61 1.20 8.75 7.57
CA ARG A 61 1.01 10.19 7.63
C ARG A 61 0.60 10.69 6.26
N SER A 62 -0.29 11.68 6.24
CA SER A 62 -0.82 12.23 5.00
C SER A 62 0.29 12.90 4.19
N ALA A 63 0.09 12.91 2.88
CA ALA A 63 0.94 13.61 1.94
C ALA A 63 0.06 14.30 0.90
N PRO A 64 0.52 15.40 0.30
CA PRO A 64 -0.32 16.12 -0.67
C PRO A 64 -0.62 15.28 -1.91
N GLN A 65 -1.73 15.59 -2.54
CA GLN A 65 -2.07 15.02 -3.83
C GLN A 65 -0.94 15.29 -4.82
N GLY A 66 -0.55 14.26 -5.56
CA GLY A 66 0.51 14.38 -6.54
C GLY A 66 1.91 14.20 -5.99
N ALA A 67 2.08 14.19 -4.68
CA ALA A 67 3.40 13.94 -4.10
C ALA A 67 3.81 12.48 -4.31
N PRO A 68 5.10 12.22 -4.58
CA PRO A 68 5.54 10.84 -4.73
C PRO A 68 5.34 9.99 -3.48
N SER A 69 5.29 10.62 -2.31
CA SER A 69 5.09 9.92 -1.06
C SER A 69 3.62 9.63 -0.76
N ARG A 70 2.70 10.09 -1.62
CA ARG A 70 1.29 9.76 -1.45
C ARG A 70 0.96 8.49 -2.22
N PRO A 71 0.59 7.42 -1.51
CA PRO A 71 0.27 6.16 -2.19
C PRO A 71 -0.97 6.28 -3.07
N LYS A 72 -1.02 5.45 -4.08
CA LYS A 72 -2.16 5.36 -5.00
C LYS A 72 -2.54 3.91 -5.17
N PRO A 73 -3.78 3.63 -5.55
CA PRO A 73 -4.15 2.29 -5.97
C PRO A 73 -3.21 1.80 -7.09
N SER A 74 -2.94 0.54 -7.11
CA SER A 74 -2.02 -0.16 -8.01
C SER A 74 -0.55 0.02 -7.68
N GLN A 75 -0.20 0.87 -6.73
CA GLN A 75 1.12 0.85 -6.13
C GLN A 75 1.15 -0.22 -5.05
N ARG A 76 2.31 -0.41 -4.42
CA ARG A 76 2.41 -1.43 -3.39
C ARG A 76 3.38 -0.99 -2.30
N PHE A 77 3.20 -1.56 -1.11
CA PHE A 77 4.18 -1.46 -0.04
C PHE A 77 4.98 -2.75 0.03
N ARG A 78 6.25 -2.61 0.34
CA ARG A 78 7.12 -3.75 0.54
C ARG A 78 7.73 -3.68 1.93
N ASP A 79 7.72 -4.82 2.60
CA ASP A 79 8.36 -4.99 3.90
C ASP A 79 9.18 -6.27 3.82
N GLY A 80 10.46 -6.13 3.44
CA GLY A 80 11.27 -7.29 3.16
C GLY A 80 10.71 -8.08 1.99
N ALA A 81 10.35 -9.33 2.24
CA ALA A 81 9.77 -10.18 1.22
C ALA A 81 8.25 -10.04 1.14
N ARG A 82 7.64 -9.32 2.08
CA ARG A 82 6.18 -9.16 2.10
C ARG A 82 5.77 -8.03 1.18
N ILE A 83 4.73 -8.26 0.40
CA ILE A 83 4.24 -7.28 -0.57
C ILE A 83 2.76 -7.08 -0.33
N PHE A 84 2.37 -5.80 -0.19
CA PHE A 84 0.98 -5.41 0.04
C PHE A 84 0.54 -4.55 -1.14
N THR A 85 -0.36 -5.08 -1.96
CA THR A 85 -0.89 -4.34 -3.09
C THR A 85 -1.97 -3.39 -2.60
N ILE A 86 -1.86 -2.13 -2.96
CA ILE A 86 -2.77 -1.09 -2.51
C ILE A 86 -4.03 -1.12 -3.36
N ASP A 87 -5.17 -1.34 -2.71
CA ASP A 87 -6.46 -1.43 -3.38
C ASP A 87 -7.20 -0.09 -3.35
N ALA A 88 -7.07 0.64 -2.25
CA ALA A 88 -7.78 1.91 -2.08
C ALA A 88 -7.05 2.76 -1.07
N VAL A 89 -7.17 4.07 -1.24
CA VAL A 89 -6.56 5.04 -0.32
C VAL A 89 -7.63 6.06 0.04
N THR A 90 -7.75 6.35 1.33
CA THR A 90 -8.66 7.37 1.80
C THR A 90 -8.01 8.19 2.90
N GLU A 91 -8.52 9.38 3.11
CA GLU A 91 -8.04 10.22 4.19
C GLU A 91 -8.79 9.86 5.46
N SER A 92 -8.10 9.94 6.59
CA SER A 92 -8.76 9.73 7.86
C SER A 92 -9.54 11.00 8.24
N ALA A 93 -10.75 10.79 8.71
CA ALA A 93 -11.57 11.91 9.18
C ALA A 93 -11.18 12.23 10.61
N PRO A 94 -11.43 13.47 11.06
CA PRO A 94 -12.00 14.56 10.28
C PRO A 94 -10.98 15.47 9.63
N ASP A 95 -9.72 15.37 9.99
CA ASP A 95 -8.75 16.40 9.62
C ASP A 95 -7.80 15.97 8.51
N GLY A 96 -7.91 14.74 8.03
CA GLY A 96 -7.07 14.29 6.93
C GLY A 96 -5.59 14.20 7.27
N ARG A 97 -5.27 14.10 8.56
CA ARG A 97 -3.88 14.07 9.00
C ARG A 97 -3.17 12.79 8.60
N PHE A 98 -3.93 11.72 8.42
CA PHE A 98 -3.40 10.42 8.06
C PHE A 98 -4.08 9.92 6.80
N LEU A 99 -3.40 9.02 6.10
CA LEU A 99 -3.99 8.28 5.00
C LEU A 99 -4.17 6.84 5.43
N ILE A 100 -5.29 6.27 5.04
CA ILE A 100 -5.56 4.86 5.27
C ILE A 100 -5.51 4.16 3.92
N CYS A 101 -4.61 3.19 3.82
CA CYS A 101 -4.44 2.41 2.61
C CYS A 101 -4.98 1.02 2.88
N PHE A 102 -5.98 0.62 2.11
CA PHE A 102 -6.48 -0.74 2.18
C PHE A 102 -5.70 -1.56 1.18
N ALA A 103 -5.13 -2.64 1.65
CA ALA A 103 -4.20 -3.41 0.84
C ALA A 103 -4.44 -4.90 1.04
N THR A 104 -3.97 -5.67 0.08
CA THR A 104 -4.04 -7.13 0.13
C THR A 104 -2.61 -7.65 0.03
N GLU A 105 -2.26 -8.53 0.95
CA GLU A 105 -0.92 -9.12 0.91
C GLU A 105 -0.87 -10.18 -0.16
N GLU A 106 0.16 -10.10 -1.02
CA GLU A 106 0.38 -11.12 -2.02
C GLU A 106 0.92 -12.36 -1.35
N GLU A 107 0.48 -13.51 -1.83
CA GLU A 107 1.03 -14.74 -1.34
C GLU A 107 2.46 -14.87 -1.81
N GLY A 108 3.35 -15.07 -0.86
CA GLY A 108 4.73 -15.31 -1.20
C GLY A 108 4.87 -16.68 -1.83
N THR A 109 5.80 -16.81 -2.71
CA THR A 109 6.10 -18.10 -3.31
C THR A 109 7.43 -18.60 -2.84
#